data_4ca19b5223b3ef4cfe8943d21b84c8bf
#
_entry.id   4ca19b5223b3ef4cfe8943d21b84c8bf
#
_cell.length_a   1.000
_cell.length_b   1.000
_cell.length_c   1.000
_cell.angle_alpha   90.00
_cell.angle_beta   90.00
_cell.angle_gamma   90.00
#
_symmetry.space_group_name_H-M   'P 1'
#
loop_
_entity.id
_entity.type
_entity.pdbx_description
1 polymer ?
#
loop_
_entity_poly.entity_id
_entity_poly.type
_entity_poly.pdbx_seq_one_letter_code
_entity_poly.pdbx_strand_id
1 'polypeptide(L)'
;MSDNLDDILGSEVLNTLNVEATDTEMRRIADLANKQLELERSVVAIDLQLKAKKEELRNVREHDLPDALAEAGLSEIRLADGSRVKAEPFVNAHITKAKSEDAHKWLEDNGFGDIIKKEINAKFGRGDKSFEGALDHLLSNGIEATTKEAVHPMTLKAFAKEQIEKGTDIPVDLFNLYSGDKTTIAK
;
A
#
# COMPACT_ATOMS: atom_id res chain seq x y z
N MET A 1 -14.13 -22.50 -43.48
CA MET A 1 -15.18 -21.49 -43.40
C MET A 1 -14.66 -20.45 -42.45
N SER A 2 -14.08 -19.38 -43.02
CA SER A 2 -13.58 -18.24 -42.29
C SER A 2 -14.67 -17.17 -42.44
N ASP A 3 -15.54 -17.09 -41.46
CA ASP A 3 -16.49 -15.98 -41.41
C ASP A 3 -15.71 -14.72 -41.00
N ASN A 4 -15.63 -13.80 -41.94
CA ASN A 4 -14.96 -12.53 -41.85
C ASN A 4 -15.64 -11.70 -40.73
N LEU A 5 -14.89 -11.33 -39.70
CA LEU A 5 -15.31 -10.40 -38.65
C LEU A 5 -15.68 -9.02 -39.21
N ASP A 6 -15.28 -8.73 -40.45
CA ASP A 6 -15.59 -7.45 -41.14
C ASP A 6 -17.06 -7.32 -41.56
N ASP A 7 -17.82 -8.43 -41.61
CA ASP A 7 -19.23 -8.44 -42.02
C ASP A 7 -20.22 -8.25 -40.86
N ILE A 8 -19.74 -8.34 -39.61
CA ILE A 8 -20.57 -8.23 -38.38
C ILE A 8 -20.57 -6.81 -37.81
N LEU A 9 -19.51 -6.04 -38.09
CA LEU A 9 -19.46 -4.63 -37.74
C LEU A 9 -19.71 -3.81 -39.02
N GLY A 10 -20.98 -3.42 -39.20
CA GLY A 10 -21.37 -2.62 -40.36
C GLY A 10 -20.46 -1.41 -40.57
N SER A 11 -20.11 -1.13 -41.80
CA SER A 11 -19.23 -0.03 -42.23
C SER A 11 -19.52 1.36 -41.62
N GLU A 12 -20.72 1.56 -41.06
CA GLU A 12 -21.12 2.78 -40.34
C GLU A 12 -20.46 2.88 -38.95
N VAL A 13 -20.18 1.76 -38.25
CA VAL A 13 -19.55 1.77 -36.92
C VAL A 13 -18.03 2.04 -37.03
N LEU A 14 -17.41 1.58 -38.11
CA LEU A 14 -16.00 1.88 -38.39
C LEU A 14 -15.76 3.35 -38.82
N ASN A 15 -16.76 3.96 -39.50
CA ASN A 15 -16.70 5.38 -39.87
C ASN A 15 -16.92 6.35 -38.70
N THR A 16 -17.59 5.94 -37.62
CA THR A 16 -17.73 6.77 -36.41
C THR A 16 -16.51 6.77 -35.50
N LEU A 17 -15.57 5.82 -35.69
CA LEU A 17 -14.32 5.74 -34.93
C LEU A 17 -13.14 6.46 -35.62
N ASN A 18 -13.28 6.89 -36.88
CA ASN A 18 -12.30 7.68 -37.63
C ASN A 18 -12.64 9.17 -37.56
N VAL A 19 -12.72 9.73 -36.37
CA VAL A 19 -12.48 11.16 -36.17
C VAL A 19 -10.98 11.35 -36.32
N GLU A 20 -10.52 11.77 -37.52
CA GLU A 20 -9.13 12.18 -37.73
C GLU A 20 -8.87 13.34 -36.75
N ALA A 21 -8.10 13.04 -35.70
CA ALA A 21 -7.65 14.05 -34.76
C ALA A 21 -6.87 15.10 -35.55
N THR A 22 -7.20 16.36 -35.38
CA THR A 22 -6.46 17.45 -36.03
C THR A 22 -5.01 17.46 -35.58
N ASP A 23 -4.10 17.99 -36.39
CA ASP A 23 -2.66 18.16 -36.04
C ASP A 23 -2.48 18.83 -34.67
N THR A 24 -3.37 19.74 -34.30
CA THR A 24 -3.34 20.44 -33.01
C THR A 24 -3.70 19.51 -31.86
N GLU A 25 -4.69 18.64 -32.02
CA GLU A 25 -5.10 17.65 -31.02
C GLU A 25 -4.03 16.58 -30.83
N MET A 26 -3.43 16.11 -31.93
CA MET A 26 -2.32 15.15 -31.86
C MET A 26 -1.09 15.73 -31.14
N ARG A 27 -0.74 17.00 -31.38
CA ARG A 27 0.33 17.67 -30.63
C ARG A 27 -0.01 17.77 -29.15
N ARG A 28 -1.21 18.18 -28.79
CA ARG A 28 -1.66 18.26 -27.39
C ARG A 28 -1.58 16.89 -26.70
N ILE A 29 -2.01 15.83 -27.37
CA ILE A 29 -1.92 14.44 -26.81
C ILE A 29 -0.44 14.06 -26.61
N ALA A 30 0.42 14.33 -27.57
CA ALA A 30 1.85 14.05 -27.45
C ALA A 30 2.51 14.83 -26.31
N ASP A 31 2.17 16.10 -26.13
CA ASP A 31 2.67 16.93 -25.03
C ASP A 31 2.22 16.39 -23.67
N LEU A 32 0.96 15.97 -23.54
CA LEU A 32 0.45 15.36 -22.30
C LEU A 32 1.12 14.01 -22.02
N ALA A 33 1.35 13.18 -23.03
CA ALA A 33 2.05 11.92 -22.87
C ALA A 33 3.52 12.14 -22.45
N ASN A 34 4.22 13.10 -23.06
CA ASN A 34 5.56 13.47 -22.64
C ASN A 34 5.60 13.99 -21.20
N LYS A 35 4.64 14.84 -20.82
CA LYS A 35 4.50 15.33 -19.45
C LYS A 35 4.26 14.19 -18.46
N GLN A 36 3.44 13.20 -18.82
CA GLN A 36 3.22 12.00 -17.99
C GLN A 36 4.55 11.25 -17.78
N LEU A 37 5.32 11.00 -18.85
CA LEU A 37 6.62 10.33 -18.75
C LEU A 37 7.62 11.10 -17.88
N GLU A 38 7.68 12.42 -18.00
CA GLU A 38 8.54 13.26 -17.17
C GLU A 38 8.13 13.19 -15.68
N LEU A 39 6.84 13.25 -15.39
CA LEU A 39 6.34 13.13 -14.01
C LEU A 39 6.62 11.74 -13.43
N GLU A 40 6.43 10.68 -14.20
CA GLU A 40 6.75 9.32 -13.75
C GLU A 40 8.25 9.16 -13.41
N ARG A 41 9.14 9.70 -14.25
CA ARG A 41 10.60 9.72 -13.99
C ARG A 41 10.94 10.55 -12.75
N SER A 42 10.30 11.72 -12.60
CA SER A 42 10.52 12.61 -11.48
C SER A 42 10.08 11.97 -10.16
N VAL A 43 8.94 11.29 -10.13
CA VAL A 43 8.45 10.55 -8.95
C VAL A 43 9.47 9.49 -8.53
N VAL A 44 9.97 8.67 -9.47
CA VAL A 44 10.99 7.66 -9.17
C VAL A 44 12.28 8.30 -8.63
N ALA A 45 12.74 9.42 -9.22
CA ALA A 45 13.94 10.12 -8.76
C ALA A 45 13.76 10.68 -7.33
N ILE A 46 12.59 11.26 -7.03
CA ILE A 46 12.27 11.80 -5.70
C ILE A 46 12.22 10.66 -4.66
N ASP A 47 11.64 9.51 -4.98
CA ASP A 47 11.60 8.35 -4.08
C ASP A 47 13.02 7.85 -3.74
N LEU A 48 13.91 7.80 -4.73
CA LEU A 48 15.32 7.45 -4.51
C LEU A 48 16.02 8.49 -3.64
N GLN A 49 15.80 9.79 -3.89
CA GLN A 49 16.36 10.85 -3.07
C GLN A 49 15.83 10.81 -1.63
N LEU A 50 14.54 10.56 -1.46
CA LEU A 50 13.92 10.42 -0.13
C LEU A 50 14.52 9.26 0.64
N LYS A 51 14.75 8.11 -0.02
CA LYS A 51 15.42 6.96 0.59
C LYS A 51 16.84 7.30 1.03
N ALA A 52 17.61 7.95 0.16
CA ALA A 52 18.99 8.37 0.50
C ALA A 52 19.01 9.36 1.67
N LYS A 53 18.10 10.34 1.69
CA LYS A 53 18.02 11.32 2.78
C LYS A 53 17.56 10.71 4.11
N LYS A 54 16.70 9.70 4.09
CA LYS A 54 16.32 8.95 5.29
C LYS A 54 17.51 8.18 5.87
N GLU A 55 18.35 7.61 5.01
CA GLU A 55 19.55 6.90 5.43
C GLU A 55 20.61 7.86 6.01
N GLU A 56 20.84 8.98 5.35
CA GLU A 56 21.73 10.04 5.84
C GLU A 56 21.26 10.57 7.22
N LEU A 57 19.97 10.85 7.35
CA LEU A 57 19.39 11.28 8.64
C LEU A 57 19.57 10.21 9.73
N ARG A 58 19.39 8.93 9.37
CA ARG A 58 19.60 7.83 10.31
C ARG A 58 21.06 7.78 10.79
N ASN A 59 22.02 7.89 9.88
CA ASN A 59 23.44 7.87 10.22
C ASN A 59 23.80 9.03 11.15
N VAL A 60 23.33 10.25 10.86
CA VAL A 60 23.58 11.40 11.75
C VAL A 60 22.95 11.18 13.13
N ARG A 61 21.71 10.64 13.19
CA ARG A 61 21.00 10.46 14.47
C ARG A 61 21.53 9.32 15.31
N GLU A 62 21.97 8.23 14.69
CA GLU A 62 22.30 6.97 15.36
C GLU A 62 23.80 6.77 15.55
N HIS A 63 24.62 7.54 14.82
CA HIS A 63 26.10 7.44 14.86
C HIS A 63 26.77 8.80 15.04
N ASP A 64 26.77 9.68 14.03
CA ASP A 64 27.63 10.86 14.01
C ASP A 64 27.39 11.79 15.21
N LEU A 65 26.12 12.07 15.53
CA LEU A 65 25.79 13.01 16.61
C LEU A 65 25.96 12.41 18.01
N PRO A 66 25.55 11.16 18.30
CA PRO A 66 25.86 10.49 19.55
C PRO A 66 27.36 10.36 19.79
N ASP A 67 28.15 9.99 18.78
CA ASP A 67 29.59 9.82 18.87
C ASP A 67 30.27 11.15 19.17
N ALA A 68 29.90 12.23 18.47
CA ALA A 68 30.41 13.59 18.74
C ALA A 68 30.08 14.10 20.17
N LEU A 69 28.89 13.78 20.68
CA LEU A 69 28.52 14.11 22.07
C LEU A 69 29.38 13.32 23.06
N ALA A 70 29.57 12.01 22.80
CA ALA A 70 30.39 11.16 23.65
C ALA A 70 31.89 11.60 23.68
N GLU A 71 32.45 11.93 22.51
CA GLU A 71 33.81 12.47 22.40
C GLU A 71 33.98 13.78 23.17
N ALA A 72 32.96 14.63 23.17
CA ALA A 72 32.94 15.87 23.95
C ALA A 72 32.66 15.67 25.45
N GLY A 73 32.36 14.44 25.90
CA GLY A 73 31.95 14.13 27.26
C GLY A 73 30.58 14.70 27.64
N LEU A 74 29.72 14.96 26.67
CA LEU A 74 28.41 15.55 26.85
C LEU A 74 27.31 14.50 26.62
N SER A 75 26.26 14.55 27.43
CA SER A 75 25.03 13.75 27.20
C SER A 75 23.93 14.56 26.50
N GLU A 76 24.02 15.87 26.56
CA GLU A 76 23.07 16.79 25.90
C GLU A 76 23.71 18.14 25.59
N ILE A 77 23.15 18.81 24.59
CA ILE A 77 23.46 20.22 24.28
C ILE A 77 22.17 21.00 24.00
N ARG A 78 22.26 22.31 24.12
CA ARG A 78 21.20 23.22 23.68
C ARG A 78 21.67 24.01 22.48
N LEU A 79 20.89 24.01 21.41
CA LEU A 79 21.17 24.75 20.20
C LEU A 79 20.81 26.23 20.34
N ALA A 80 21.27 27.08 19.43
CA ALA A 80 21.03 28.51 19.44
C ALA A 80 19.53 28.89 19.29
N ASP A 81 18.76 28.05 18.67
CA ASP A 81 17.30 28.20 18.53
C ASP A 81 16.51 27.74 19.76
N GLY A 82 17.21 27.29 20.81
CA GLY A 82 16.65 26.83 22.08
C GLY A 82 16.28 25.33 22.08
N SER A 83 16.39 24.63 20.96
CA SER A 83 16.14 23.18 20.91
C SER A 83 17.20 22.40 21.69
N ARG A 84 16.80 21.26 22.27
CA ARG A 84 17.68 20.38 23.05
C ARG A 84 17.98 19.12 22.22
N VAL A 85 19.25 18.79 22.14
CA VAL A 85 19.75 17.54 21.58
C VAL A 85 20.29 16.69 22.72
N LYS A 86 19.79 15.48 22.86
CA LYS A 86 20.18 14.52 23.91
C LYS A 86 20.48 13.18 23.27
N ALA A 87 21.61 12.56 23.66
CA ALA A 87 21.90 11.18 23.32
C ALA A 87 21.22 10.25 24.34
N GLU A 88 20.38 9.35 23.86
CA GLU A 88 19.71 8.33 24.66
C GLU A 88 19.99 6.95 24.07
N PRO A 89 20.28 5.95 24.92
CA PRO A 89 20.44 4.59 24.40
C PRO A 89 19.12 4.10 23.78
N PHE A 90 19.23 3.48 22.63
CA PHE A 90 18.10 2.85 21.99
C PHE A 90 18.42 1.39 21.63
N VAL A 91 17.40 0.55 21.59
CA VAL A 91 17.50 -0.82 21.12
C VAL A 91 16.44 -1.02 20.05
N ASN A 92 16.88 -1.45 18.89
CA ASN A 92 16.00 -1.86 17.81
C ASN A 92 16.16 -3.37 17.61
N ALA A 93 15.04 -4.10 17.71
CA ALA A 93 15.03 -5.55 17.49
C ALA A 93 13.82 -5.92 16.66
N HIS A 94 14.03 -6.70 15.61
CA HIS A 94 12.94 -7.27 14.85
C HIS A 94 13.32 -8.66 14.33
N ILE A 95 12.35 -9.57 14.32
CA ILE A 95 12.53 -10.92 13.81
C ILE A 95 12.09 -10.95 12.35
N THR A 96 13.05 -11.23 11.45
CA THR A 96 12.71 -11.42 10.03
C THR A 96 11.99 -12.75 9.83
N LYS A 97 11.14 -12.83 8.80
CA LYS A 97 10.40 -14.06 8.48
C LYS A 97 11.33 -15.28 8.33
N ALA A 98 12.51 -15.09 7.75
CA ALA A 98 13.49 -16.16 7.54
C ALA A 98 14.11 -16.68 8.85
N LYS A 99 14.15 -15.87 9.91
CA LYS A 99 14.74 -16.20 11.23
C LYS A 99 13.65 -16.44 12.31
N SER A 100 12.39 -16.44 11.93
CA SER A 100 11.29 -16.50 12.89
C SER A 100 11.31 -17.79 13.70
N GLU A 101 11.53 -18.92 13.05
CA GLU A 101 11.55 -20.23 13.71
C GLU A 101 12.69 -20.34 14.72
N ASP A 102 13.91 -20.00 14.31
CA ASP A 102 15.08 -20.03 15.18
C ASP A 102 14.96 -19.05 16.36
N ALA A 103 14.42 -17.86 16.10
CA ALA A 103 14.20 -16.85 17.13
C ALA A 103 13.15 -17.30 18.16
N HIS A 104 12.04 -17.88 17.71
CA HIS A 104 11.01 -18.41 18.62
C HIS A 104 11.56 -19.56 19.44
N LYS A 105 12.29 -20.48 18.83
CA LYS A 105 12.95 -21.56 19.56
C LYS A 105 13.92 -21.05 20.62
N TRP A 106 14.74 -20.05 20.26
CA TRP A 106 15.67 -19.45 21.22
C TRP A 106 14.92 -18.82 22.41
N LEU A 107 13.81 -18.12 22.14
CA LEU A 107 12.98 -17.51 23.19
C LEU A 107 12.40 -18.58 24.12
N GLU A 108 11.89 -19.68 23.57
CA GLU A 108 11.31 -20.79 24.36
C GLU A 108 12.42 -21.48 25.20
N ASP A 109 13.56 -21.81 24.61
CA ASP A 109 14.69 -22.49 25.26
C ASP A 109 15.28 -21.64 26.42
N ASN A 110 15.17 -20.30 26.34
CA ASN A 110 15.71 -19.39 27.38
C ASN A 110 14.63 -18.85 28.33
N GLY A 111 13.40 -19.38 28.30
CA GLY A 111 12.35 -19.02 29.24
C GLY A 111 11.60 -17.72 28.92
N PHE A 112 11.74 -17.20 27.69
CA PHE A 112 11.06 -15.99 27.24
C PHE A 112 9.88 -16.27 26.29
N GLY A 113 9.39 -17.52 26.27
CA GLY A 113 8.29 -17.94 25.41
C GLY A 113 7.01 -17.13 25.58
N ASP A 114 6.80 -16.53 26.74
CA ASP A 114 5.59 -15.73 27.05
C ASP A 114 5.42 -14.50 26.16
N ILE A 115 6.49 -14.01 25.54
CA ILE A 115 6.41 -12.88 24.60
C ILE A 115 5.95 -13.32 23.20
N ILE A 116 5.92 -14.62 22.91
CA ILE A 116 5.46 -15.16 21.64
C ILE A 116 3.92 -15.17 21.63
N LYS A 117 3.33 -14.29 20.84
CA LYS A 117 1.88 -14.24 20.63
C LYS A 117 1.49 -15.11 19.45
N LYS A 118 0.47 -15.95 19.64
CA LYS A 118 -0.14 -16.74 18.56
C LYS A 118 -1.51 -16.15 18.24
N GLU A 119 -1.76 -15.88 16.97
CA GLU A 119 -3.03 -15.33 16.50
C GLU A 119 -3.72 -16.36 15.61
N ILE A 120 -5.05 -16.47 15.79
CA ILE A 120 -5.92 -17.24 14.88
C ILE A 120 -6.70 -16.25 14.04
N ASN A 121 -6.55 -16.36 12.71
CA ASN A 121 -7.28 -15.53 11.77
C ASN A 121 -8.24 -16.40 10.96
N ALA A 122 -9.52 -16.34 11.26
CA ALA A 122 -10.58 -17.05 10.57
C ALA A 122 -11.41 -16.06 9.72
N LYS A 123 -11.84 -16.48 8.53
CA LYS A 123 -12.68 -15.68 7.64
C LYS A 123 -13.99 -16.41 7.42
N PHE A 124 -15.07 -15.71 7.63
CA PHE A 124 -16.42 -16.22 7.44
C PHE A 124 -17.13 -15.44 6.35
N GLY A 125 -17.95 -16.09 5.54
CA GLY A 125 -18.82 -15.43 4.59
C GLY A 125 -20.01 -14.76 5.28
N ARG A 126 -20.64 -13.82 4.60
CA ARG A 126 -21.87 -13.20 5.13
C ARG A 126 -22.96 -14.25 5.33
N GLY A 127 -23.52 -14.29 6.55
CA GLY A 127 -24.57 -15.25 6.92
C GLY A 127 -24.06 -16.66 7.24
N ASP A 128 -22.75 -16.84 7.34
CA ASP A 128 -22.17 -18.10 7.82
C ASP A 128 -22.48 -18.27 9.31
N LYS A 129 -23.37 -19.22 9.60
CA LYS A 129 -23.83 -19.50 10.97
C LYS A 129 -22.73 -20.03 11.89
N SER A 130 -21.63 -20.49 11.33
CA SER A 130 -20.48 -20.96 12.12
C SER A 130 -19.72 -19.82 12.79
N PHE A 131 -19.88 -18.57 12.32
CA PHE A 131 -19.23 -17.39 12.90
C PHE A 131 -19.60 -17.18 14.37
N GLU A 132 -20.90 -17.15 14.67
CA GLU A 132 -21.41 -16.92 16.05
C GLU A 132 -20.94 -18.05 16.97
N GLY A 133 -21.04 -19.29 16.53
CA GLY A 133 -20.58 -20.45 17.32
C GLY A 133 -19.07 -20.44 17.57
N ALA A 134 -18.26 -20.02 16.60
CA ALA A 134 -16.82 -19.91 16.77
C ALA A 134 -16.47 -18.77 17.75
N LEU A 135 -17.15 -17.62 17.64
CA LEU A 135 -16.96 -16.49 18.55
C LEU A 135 -17.32 -16.84 19.99
N ASP A 136 -18.51 -17.45 20.20
CA ASP A 136 -18.98 -17.89 21.50
C ASP A 136 -18.04 -18.93 22.14
N HIS A 137 -17.49 -19.84 21.34
CA HIS A 137 -16.52 -20.82 21.83
C HIS A 137 -15.24 -20.16 22.32
N LEU A 138 -14.70 -19.17 21.57
CA LEU A 138 -13.50 -18.43 22.00
C LEU A 138 -13.75 -17.66 23.29
N LEU A 139 -14.83 -16.90 23.35
CA LEU A 139 -15.20 -16.09 24.54
C LEU A 139 -15.46 -16.95 25.77
N SER A 140 -16.13 -18.09 25.61
CA SER A 140 -16.43 -19.03 26.72
C SER A 140 -15.17 -19.68 27.29
N ASN A 141 -14.09 -19.76 26.50
CA ASN A 141 -12.78 -20.24 26.94
C ASN A 141 -11.84 -19.11 27.43
N GLY A 142 -12.36 -17.89 27.61
CA GLY A 142 -11.58 -16.75 28.09
C GLY A 142 -10.61 -16.17 27.08
N ILE A 143 -10.79 -16.51 25.80
CA ILE A 143 -9.95 -15.98 24.71
C ILE A 143 -10.58 -14.67 24.23
N GLU A 144 -9.84 -13.57 24.32
CA GLU A 144 -10.27 -12.29 23.74
C GLU A 144 -10.36 -12.42 22.21
N ALA A 145 -11.55 -12.26 21.67
CA ALA A 145 -11.80 -12.30 20.23
C ALA A 145 -12.30 -10.94 19.76
N THR A 146 -11.66 -10.41 18.72
CA THR A 146 -12.11 -9.19 18.05
C THR A 146 -12.69 -9.54 16.69
N THR A 147 -13.82 -8.93 16.34
CA THR A 147 -14.47 -9.12 15.05
C THR A 147 -14.31 -7.87 14.19
N LYS A 148 -14.15 -8.08 12.90
CA LYS A 148 -14.06 -6.99 11.92
C LYS A 148 -14.85 -7.36 10.66
N GLU A 149 -15.80 -6.51 10.29
CA GLU A 149 -16.46 -6.60 9.00
C GLU A 149 -15.74 -5.71 8.00
N ALA A 150 -15.36 -6.25 6.86
CA ALA A 150 -14.73 -5.50 5.79
C ALA A 150 -14.95 -6.17 4.44
N VAL A 151 -15.09 -5.36 3.41
CA VAL A 151 -15.04 -5.82 2.02
C VAL A 151 -13.61 -5.61 1.51
N HIS A 152 -13.03 -6.66 0.92
CA HIS A 152 -11.69 -6.55 0.35
C HIS A 152 -11.69 -5.50 -0.79
N PRO A 153 -10.73 -4.57 -0.86
CA PRO A 153 -10.72 -3.49 -1.86
C PRO A 153 -10.82 -3.99 -3.32
N MET A 154 -10.16 -5.08 -3.65
CA MET A 154 -10.23 -5.66 -5.01
C MET A 154 -11.61 -6.23 -5.32
N THR A 155 -12.27 -6.84 -4.32
CA THR A 155 -13.65 -7.35 -4.47
C THR A 155 -14.63 -6.19 -4.66
N LEU A 156 -14.48 -5.13 -3.86
CA LEU A 156 -15.30 -3.93 -3.99
C LEU A 156 -15.12 -3.27 -5.36
N LYS A 157 -13.87 -3.17 -5.84
CA LYS A 157 -13.56 -2.62 -7.16
C LYS A 157 -14.19 -3.45 -8.29
N ALA A 158 -14.09 -4.78 -8.23
CA ALA A 158 -14.69 -5.67 -9.22
C ALA A 158 -16.22 -5.55 -9.21
N PHE A 159 -16.83 -5.55 -8.03
CA PHE A 159 -18.26 -5.32 -7.84
C PHE A 159 -18.70 -3.98 -8.43
N ALA A 160 -18.01 -2.89 -8.08
CA ALA A 160 -18.37 -1.55 -8.57
C ALA A 160 -18.29 -1.49 -10.10
N LYS A 161 -17.24 -2.05 -10.70
CA LYS A 161 -17.11 -2.12 -12.17
C LYS A 161 -18.28 -2.88 -12.81
N GLU A 162 -18.60 -4.05 -12.30
CA GLU A 162 -19.71 -4.88 -12.80
C GLU A 162 -21.06 -4.16 -12.67
N GLN A 163 -21.30 -3.47 -11.56
CA GLN A 163 -22.56 -2.75 -11.36
C GLN A 163 -22.69 -1.52 -12.28
N ILE A 164 -21.59 -0.80 -12.51
CA ILE A 164 -21.56 0.33 -13.47
C ILE A 164 -21.87 -0.17 -14.88
N GLU A 165 -21.26 -1.30 -15.30
CA GLU A 165 -21.53 -1.92 -16.60
C GLU A 165 -22.99 -2.35 -16.75
N LYS A 166 -23.66 -2.74 -15.66
CA LYS A 166 -25.09 -3.08 -15.63
C LYS A 166 -26.02 -1.86 -15.53
N GLY A 167 -25.48 -0.65 -15.43
CA GLY A 167 -26.26 0.57 -15.26
C GLY A 167 -26.92 0.72 -13.88
N THR A 168 -26.41 0.02 -12.86
CA THR A 168 -26.89 0.15 -11.49
C THR A 168 -26.40 1.46 -10.89
N ASP A 169 -27.30 2.24 -10.29
CA ASP A 169 -26.94 3.47 -9.58
C ASP A 169 -26.28 3.12 -8.24
N ILE A 170 -24.98 3.32 -8.16
CA ILE A 170 -24.19 3.08 -6.94
C ILE A 170 -23.98 4.40 -6.22
N PRO A 171 -24.26 4.52 -4.90
CA PRO A 171 -24.02 5.74 -4.16
C PRO A 171 -22.53 6.11 -4.14
N VAL A 172 -22.15 7.08 -4.94
CA VAL A 172 -20.75 7.52 -5.14
C VAL A 172 -20.08 7.91 -3.82
N ASP A 173 -20.81 8.65 -2.98
CA ASP A 173 -20.29 9.16 -1.71
C ASP A 173 -20.02 8.06 -0.68
N LEU A 174 -20.85 7.00 -0.64
CA LEU A 174 -20.69 5.91 0.31
C LEU A 174 -19.47 5.03 0.00
N PHE A 175 -19.14 4.88 -1.27
CA PHE A 175 -18.06 4.01 -1.73
C PHE A 175 -16.80 4.79 -2.13
N ASN A 176 -16.82 6.13 -2.05
CA ASN A 176 -15.78 6.99 -2.62
C ASN A 176 -15.45 6.55 -4.05
N LEU A 177 -16.51 6.31 -4.83
CA LEU A 177 -16.40 5.75 -6.17
C LEU A 177 -15.87 6.80 -7.14
N TYR A 178 -14.74 6.48 -7.75
CA TYR A 178 -14.20 7.24 -8.86
C TYR A 178 -13.98 6.31 -10.05
N SER A 179 -14.60 6.62 -11.17
CA SER A 179 -14.42 5.88 -12.42
C SER A 179 -13.94 6.83 -13.52
N GLY A 180 -13.04 6.35 -14.34
CA GLY A 180 -12.49 7.12 -15.45
C GLY A 180 -11.42 6.31 -16.18
N ASP A 181 -10.97 6.84 -17.30
CA ASP A 181 -9.92 6.25 -18.10
C ASP A 181 -8.54 6.66 -17.55
N LYS A 182 -7.64 5.69 -17.46
CA LYS A 182 -6.25 5.90 -17.07
C LYS A 182 -5.33 5.52 -18.22
N THR A 183 -4.47 6.45 -18.61
CA THR A 183 -3.45 6.18 -19.61
C THR A 183 -2.29 5.37 -19.02
N THR A 184 -1.79 4.40 -19.80
CA THR A 184 -0.56 3.68 -19.56
C THR A 184 0.34 3.81 -20.78
N ILE A 185 1.62 4.12 -20.58
CA ILE A 185 2.58 4.21 -21.67
C ILE A 185 3.43 2.94 -21.65
N ALA A 186 3.24 2.06 -22.63
CA ALA A 186 4.09 0.89 -22.84
C ALA A 186 5.38 1.31 -23.59
N LYS A 187 6.51 0.70 -23.23
CA LYS A 187 7.77 0.83 -23.93
C LYS A 187 7.96 -0.33 -24.87
#